data_04ec4d8ed5832ada0ba0813449fa13e4
#
_entry.id   04ec4d8ed5832ada0ba0813449fa13e4
#
_cell.length_a   1.000
_cell.length_b   1.000
_cell.length_c   1.000
_cell.angle_alpha   90.00
_cell.angle_beta   90.00
_cell.angle_gamma   90.00
#
_symmetry.space_group_name_H-M   'P 1'
#
loop_
_entity.id
_entity.type
_entity.pdbx_description
1 polymer ?
#
loop_
_entity_poly.entity_id
_entity_poly.type
_entity_poly.pdbx_seq_one_letter_code
_entity_poly.pdbx_strand_id
1 'polypeptide(L)'
;ANTAGYEASNIDKQIVVAKIHLALAEKEIEMQQQQIDSAQAVSSFLRSKYTNADLYSWLTGKTQTSYYTLYTTALTLATKAQKAFELERPNRKPNSYIQPGYWDSSRDGMLAGEALYLALKQLESAALDDKGYTFEVTKSVSLRQLDALQLLRLRELGTCEIDIPETLFDMDFPGHYMRRIRSVSVTVPCLVGPYTTVNATLTLLSSKLRVKSAQGSDDYAEQTGSGSLDSRFVTGNTPISSIAVCNGQNDAGAFQLDFGEEAMRYLPFEGAGTISKWRLELPPYREFRQFAYDTITDVILQIRYTSIDGGMTHRQMAQQSVMGFVNQSQSGSNSGGGLRTLLDLKNDYASAWSRLAKSEATPAVATHPAGAATPAPADPVLLLPNLSNRLPYYVQPRTPDQILATDIWVITASSTPSKLPDPPAVALSTSTEWQQFSQGVSLDSVSSGTSSPTYAYQFHCALSQPMAMSSWNLKLGKDFLSTPRCYVVIGYALKPSANAAPK
;
A
#
# COMPACT_ATOMS: atom_id res chain seq x y z
N ALA A 1 31.57 5.03 -14.55
CA ALA A 1 31.81 4.48 -13.20
C ALA A 1 30.60 3.66 -12.71
N ASN A 2 29.34 4.10 -12.97
CA ASN A 2 28.17 3.39 -12.47
C ASN A 2 27.88 2.06 -13.18
N THR A 3 28.17 1.97 -14.49
CA THR A 3 27.96 0.71 -15.25
C THR A 3 28.88 -0.40 -14.73
N ALA A 4 30.14 -0.09 -14.44
CA ALA A 4 31.09 -1.03 -13.85
C ALA A 4 30.63 -1.51 -12.44
N GLY A 5 29.95 -0.66 -11.66
CA GLY A 5 29.38 -1.04 -10.36
C GLY A 5 28.22 -2.02 -10.49
N TYR A 6 27.35 -1.84 -11.47
CA TYR A 6 26.26 -2.79 -11.75
C TYR A 6 26.78 -4.11 -12.32
N GLU A 7 27.79 -4.05 -13.17
CA GLU A 7 28.44 -5.24 -13.69
C GLU A 7 29.14 -6.03 -12.57
N ALA A 8 29.83 -5.35 -11.65
CA ALA A 8 30.43 -5.98 -10.47
C ALA A 8 29.36 -6.64 -9.58
N SER A 9 28.26 -5.97 -9.29
CA SER A 9 27.15 -6.53 -8.51
C SER A 9 26.47 -7.73 -9.21
N ASN A 10 26.39 -7.70 -10.53
CA ASN A 10 25.85 -8.83 -11.30
C ASN A 10 26.81 -10.03 -11.28
N ILE A 11 28.10 -9.77 -11.38
CA ILE A 11 29.17 -10.81 -11.23
C ILE A 11 29.12 -11.41 -9.82
N ASP A 12 28.95 -10.61 -8.76
CA ASP A 12 28.81 -11.10 -7.39
C ASP A 12 27.60 -12.04 -7.24
N LYS A 13 26.47 -11.70 -7.84
CA LYS A 13 25.28 -12.59 -7.86
C LYS A 13 25.55 -13.89 -8.63
N GLN A 14 26.24 -13.81 -9.76
CA GLN A 14 26.64 -14.99 -10.51
C GLN A 14 27.61 -15.87 -9.70
N ILE A 15 28.52 -15.25 -8.94
CA ILE A 15 29.40 -15.99 -8.02
C ILE A 15 28.60 -16.69 -6.92
N VAL A 16 27.57 -16.06 -6.35
CA VAL A 16 26.70 -16.69 -5.37
C VAL A 16 25.94 -17.87 -5.97
N VAL A 17 25.38 -17.73 -7.16
CA VAL A 17 24.70 -18.82 -7.88
C VAL A 17 25.69 -19.96 -8.19
N ALA A 18 26.91 -19.64 -8.66
CA ALA A 18 27.94 -20.63 -8.90
C ALA A 18 28.38 -21.36 -7.62
N LYS A 19 28.46 -20.66 -6.48
CA LYS A 19 28.71 -21.29 -5.17
C LYS A 19 27.58 -22.23 -4.75
N ILE A 20 26.33 -21.87 -5.01
CA ILE A 20 25.18 -22.76 -4.75
C ILE A 20 25.23 -24.00 -5.63
N HIS A 21 25.55 -23.86 -6.93
CA HIS A 21 25.74 -24.99 -7.82
C HIS A 21 26.91 -25.88 -7.39
N LEU A 22 28.00 -25.26 -6.93
CA LEU A 22 29.15 -25.99 -6.39
C LEU A 22 28.75 -26.80 -5.15
N ALA A 23 28.05 -26.18 -4.20
CA ALA A 23 27.56 -26.86 -2.99
C ALA A 23 26.56 -27.99 -3.30
N LEU A 24 25.73 -27.83 -4.32
CA LEU A 24 24.86 -28.91 -4.81
C LEU A 24 25.67 -30.07 -5.41
N ALA A 25 26.65 -29.76 -6.25
CA ALA A 25 27.53 -30.77 -6.85
C ALA A 25 28.38 -31.50 -5.79
N GLU A 26 28.86 -30.77 -4.78
CA GLU A 26 29.55 -31.36 -3.63
C GLU A 26 28.63 -32.35 -2.87
N LYS A 27 27.36 -31.99 -2.66
CA LYS A 27 26.38 -32.87 -2.04
C LYS A 27 26.01 -34.05 -2.90
N GLU A 28 25.95 -33.91 -4.19
CA GLU A 28 25.76 -35.02 -5.13
C GLU A 28 26.95 -35.97 -5.10
N ILE A 29 28.20 -35.45 -5.06
CA ILE A 29 29.40 -36.25 -4.91
C ILE A 29 29.39 -37.01 -3.59
N GLU A 30 29.02 -36.39 -2.48
CA GLU A 30 28.92 -36.99 -1.16
C GLU A 30 27.90 -38.16 -1.17
N MET A 31 26.72 -37.94 -1.77
CA MET A 31 25.73 -39.00 -1.93
C MET A 31 26.20 -40.15 -2.82
N GLN A 32 26.86 -39.83 -3.94
CA GLN A 32 27.46 -40.85 -4.82
C GLN A 32 28.54 -41.65 -4.10
N GLN A 33 29.39 -40.96 -3.30
CA GLN A 33 30.42 -41.66 -2.52
C GLN A 33 29.80 -42.61 -1.50
N GLN A 34 28.74 -42.16 -0.79
CA GLN A 34 27.99 -43.06 0.12
C GLN A 34 27.39 -44.29 -0.58
N GLN A 35 26.88 -44.09 -1.80
CA GLN A 35 26.39 -45.22 -2.61
C GLN A 35 27.52 -46.16 -3.01
N ILE A 36 28.66 -45.67 -3.43
CA ILE A 36 29.85 -46.46 -3.77
C ILE A 36 30.33 -47.23 -2.55
N ASP A 37 30.46 -46.57 -1.40
CA ASP A 37 30.91 -47.18 -0.15
C ASP A 37 29.95 -48.30 0.29
N SER A 38 28.63 -48.05 0.20
CA SER A 38 27.62 -49.06 0.46
C SER A 38 27.71 -50.26 -0.50
N ALA A 39 27.86 -50.00 -1.80
CA ALA A 39 28.01 -51.06 -2.81
C ALA A 39 29.30 -51.83 -2.62
N GLN A 40 30.40 -51.19 -2.27
CA GLN A 40 31.67 -51.88 -1.96
C GLN A 40 31.56 -52.73 -0.70
N ALA A 41 30.87 -52.21 0.36
CA ALA A 41 30.63 -52.96 1.58
C ALA A 41 29.79 -54.23 1.29
N VAL A 42 28.72 -54.08 0.48
CA VAL A 42 27.89 -55.23 0.04
C VAL A 42 28.73 -56.23 -0.79
N SER A 43 29.54 -55.73 -1.74
CA SER A 43 30.38 -56.57 -2.58
C SER A 43 31.44 -57.35 -1.77
N SER A 44 32.10 -56.66 -0.83
CA SER A 44 33.11 -57.30 0.05
C SER A 44 32.47 -58.38 0.94
N PHE A 45 31.28 -58.10 1.47
CA PHE A 45 30.51 -59.02 2.30
C PHE A 45 30.06 -60.24 1.50
N LEU A 46 29.56 -60.07 0.29
CA LEU A 46 29.17 -61.19 -0.60
C LEU A 46 30.37 -62.03 -1.02
N ARG A 47 31.54 -61.42 -1.24
CA ARG A 47 32.79 -62.15 -1.59
C ARG A 47 33.34 -62.97 -0.43
N SER A 48 33.12 -62.57 0.82
CA SER A 48 33.55 -63.30 1.99
C SER A 48 32.70 -64.59 2.27
N LYS A 49 31.73 -64.89 1.41
CA LYS A 49 30.88 -66.09 1.44
C LYS A 49 30.09 -66.33 2.72
N TYR A 50 29.70 -65.29 3.42
CA TYR A 50 28.73 -65.46 4.51
C TYR A 50 27.31 -65.51 3.94
N THR A 51 26.81 -66.72 3.68
CA THR A 51 25.41 -66.98 3.27
C THR A 51 24.57 -67.40 4.47
N ASN A 52 24.86 -66.85 5.63
CA ASN A 52 24.23 -67.21 6.90
C ASN A 52 23.30 -66.07 7.41
N ALA A 53 22.69 -66.22 8.56
CA ALA A 53 21.80 -65.27 9.20
C ALA A 53 22.40 -63.89 9.33
N ASP A 54 23.72 -63.77 9.48
CA ASP A 54 24.42 -62.48 9.62
C ASP A 54 24.36 -61.64 8.34
N LEU A 55 24.43 -62.21 7.15
CA LEU A 55 24.25 -61.54 5.88
C LEU A 55 22.85 -60.94 5.76
N TYR A 56 21.85 -61.77 6.09
CA TYR A 56 20.46 -61.27 6.01
C TYR A 56 20.14 -60.23 7.06
N SER A 57 20.65 -60.36 8.28
CA SER A 57 20.48 -59.34 9.31
C SER A 57 21.16 -58.03 8.93
N TRP A 58 22.36 -58.04 8.32
CA TRP A 58 23.05 -56.88 7.81
C TRP A 58 22.27 -56.22 6.64
N LEU A 59 21.78 -57.02 5.67
CA LEU A 59 20.94 -56.54 4.57
C LEU A 59 19.66 -55.90 5.09
N THR A 60 18.98 -56.54 6.04
CA THR A 60 17.77 -56.02 6.66
C THR A 60 18.05 -54.68 7.33
N GLY A 61 19.13 -54.58 8.14
CA GLY A 61 19.52 -53.32 8.79
C GLY A 61 19.86 -52.20 7.81
N LYS A 62 20.55 -52.49 6.71
CA LYS A 62 20.84 -51.49 5.67
C LYS A 62 19.60 -51.06 4.91
N THR A 63 18.74 -52.01 4.56
CA THR A 63 17.47 -51.73 3.88
C THR A 63 16.55 -50.91 4.79
N GLN A 64 16.45 -51.25 6.06
CA GLN A 64 15.68 -50.54 7.06
C GLN A 64 16.17 -49.11 7.22
N THR A 65 17.50 -48.87 7.34
CA THR A 65 18.08 -47.54 7.42
C THR A 65 17.77 -46.70 6.20
N SER A 66 17.92 -47.27 5.00
CA SER A 66 17.60 -46.57 3.75
C SER A 66 16.10 -46.24 3.65
N TYR A 67 15.25 -47.21 4.01
CA TYR A 67 13.80 -47.04 4.02
C TYR A 67 13.36 -45.97 5.02
N TYR A 68 13.95 -45.94 6.23
CA TYR A 68 13.68 -44.93 7.23
C TYR A 68 14.05 -43.53 6.75
N THR A 69 15.21 -43.38 6.09
CA THR A 69 15.66 -42.11 5.53
C THR A 69 14.72 -41.60 4.43
N LEU A 70 14.30 -42.46 3.53
CA LEU A 70 13.33 -42.15 2.49
C LEU A 70 11.96 -41.77 3.08
N TYR A 71 11.49 -42.56 4.08
CA TYR A 71 10.24 -42.31 4.76
C TYR A 71 10.24 -40.92 5.46
N THR A 72 11.29 -40.57 6.22
CA THR A 72 11.39 -39.31 6.92
C THR A 72 11.44 -38.11 5.95
N THR A 73 12.11 -38.28 4.81
CA THR A 73 12.13 -37.29 3.75
C THR A 73 10.74 -37.11 3.14
N ALA A 74 10.06 -38.20 2.81
CA ALA A 74 8.70 -38.19 2.27
C ALA A 74 7.71 -37.57 3.27
N LEU A 75 7.80 -37.94 4.56
CA LEU A 75 6.96 -37.34 5.61
C LEU A 75 7.18 -35.83 5.75
N THR A 76 8.42 -35.38 5.65
CA THR A 76 8.76 -33.94 5.68
C THR A 76 8.14 -33.21 4.50
N LEU A 77 8.24 -33.76 3.30
CA LEU A 77 7.61 -33.19 2.09
C LEU A 77 6.08 -33.18 2.20
N ALA A 78 5.49 -34.25 2.67
CA ALA A 78 4.05 -34.37 2.89
C ALA A 78 3.55 -33.33 3.91
N THR A 79 4.27 -33.15 5.01
CA THR A 79 3.95 -32.12 6.01
C THR A 79 4.06 -30.71 5.44
N LYS A 80 5.06 -30.45 4.60
CA LYS A 80 5.18 -29.17 3.88
C LYS A 80 4.02 -28.95 2.91
N ALA A 81 3.62 -30.00 2.18
CA ALA A 81 2.47 -29.94 1.27
C ALA A 81 1.16 -29.65 2.02
N GLN A 82 0.94 -30.29 3.17
CA GLN A 82 -0.22 -29.98 4.03
C GLN A 82 -0.20 -28.53 4.51
N LYS A 83 0.94 -28.04 4.98
CA LYS A 83 1.07 -26.62 5.40
C LYS A 83 0.83 -25.64 4.25
N ALA A 84 1.29 -25.97 3.05
CA ALA A 84 1.03 -25.16 1.85
C ALA A 84 -0.47 -25.12 1.53
N PHE A 85 -1.14 -26.27 1.60
CA PHE A 85 -2.58 -26.38 1.40
C PHE A 85 -3.37 -25.59 2.47
N GLU A 86 -2.99 -25.66 3.73
CA GLU A 86 -3.59 -24.91 4.83
C GLU A 86 -3.39 -23.38 4.64
N LEU A 87 -2.22 -22.95 4.16
CA LEU A 87 -1.95 -21.55 3.84
C LEU A 87 -2.78 -21.06 2.65
N GLU A 88 -2.97 -21.91 1.65
CA GLU A 88 -3.80 -21.58 0.49
C GLU A 88 -5.28 -21.49 0.87
N ARG A 89 -5.75 -22.35 1.78
CA ARG A 89 -7.14 -22.48 2.21
C ARG A 89 -7.33 -22.33 3.73
N PRO A 90 -7.03 -21.16 4.32
CA PRO A 90 -7.09 -20.96 5.77
C PRO A 90 -8.51 -21.01 6.36
N ASN A 91 -9.53 -21.01 5.50
CA ASN A 91 -10.94 -21.06 5.89
C ASN A 91 -11.41 -22.46 6.29
N ARG A 92 -10.66 -23.47 5.91
CA ARG A 92 -11.02 -24.85 6.23
C ARG A 92 -10.69 -25.15 7.69
N LYS A 93 -11.53 -25.93 8.36
CA LYS A 93 -11.16 -26.44 9.67
C LYS A 93 -9.83 -27.20 9.53
N PRO A 94 -8.85 -26.91 10.37
CA PRO A 94 -7.56 -27.60 10.31
C PRO A 94 -7.82 -29.09 10.54
N ASN A 95 -7.61 -29.87 9.51
CA ASN A 95 -7.68 -31.31 9.58
C ASN A 95 -6.27 -31.84 9.32
N SER A 96 -5.69 -32.50 10.32
CA SER A 96 -4.37 -33.09 10.16
C SER A 96 -4.49 -34.38 9.35
N TYR A 97 -4.31 -34.26 8.03
CA TYR A 97 -4.27 -35.41 7.13
C TYR A 97 -3.00 -36.22 7.34
N ILE A 98 -1.88 -35.56 7.48
CA ILE A 98 -0.56 -36.13 7.69
C ILE A 98 -0.29 -36.22 9.18
N GLN A 99 -0.19 -37.43 9.72
CA GLN A 99 0.14 -37.66 11.12
C GLN A 99 1.60 -38.14 11.26
N PRO A 100 2.34 -37.63 12.27
CA PRO A 100 3.62 -38.26 12.61
C PRO A 100 3.34 -39.58 13.35
N GLY A 101 3.83 -40.70 12.90
CA GLY A 101 3.69 -41.94 13.66
C GLY A 101 3.25 -43.15 12.83
N TYR A 102 3.30 -43.07 11.52
CA TYR A 102 3.09 -44.23 10.68
C TYR A 102 4.23 -45.29 10.79
N TRP A 103 5.39 -44.87 11.31
CA TRP A 103 6.53 -45.75 11.51
C TRP A 103 6.38 -46.57 12.78
N ASP A 104 6.25 -47.89 12.63
CA ASP A 104 6.25 -48.83 13.73
C ASP A 104 7.62 -49.53 13.79
N SER A 105 8.40 -49.22 14.82
CA SER A 105 9.71 -49.81 15.03
C SER A 105 9.67 -51.29 15.35
N SER A 106 8.53 -51.79 15.84
CA SER A 106 8.37 -53.22 16.14
C SER A 106 8.20 -54.05 14.86
N ARG A 107 7.84 -53.41 13.76
CA ARG A 107 7.64 -54.03 12.42
C ARG A 107 8.57 -53.48 11.37
N ASP A 108 9.70 -52.90 11.78
CA ASP A 108 10.71 -52.34 10.87
C ASP A 108 10.17 -51.31 9.87
N GLY A 109 9.08 -50.61 10.26
CA GLY A 109 8.40 -49.64 9.41
C GLY A 109 7.57 -50.25 8.28
N MET A 110 7.25 -51.55 8.33
CA MET A 110 6.39 -52.17 7.34
C MET A 110 5.05 -51.44 7.21
N LEU A 111 4.60 -51.17 6.00
CA LEU A 111 3.39 -50.45 5.66
C LEU A 111 3.39 -48.94 6.01
N ALA A 112 4.46 -48.38 6.57
CA ALA A 112 4.55 -46.95 6.87
C ALA A 112 4.44 -46.08 5.61
N GLY A 113 5.01 -46.50 4.50
CA GLY A 113 4.92 -45.83 3.20
C GLY A 113 3.51 -45.85 2.62
N GLU A 114 2.78 -46.95 2.73
CA GLU A 114 1.40 -47.07 2.26
C GLU A 114 0.45 -46.21 3.10
N ALA A 115 0.64 -46.19 4.41
CA ALA A 115 -0.15 -45.33 5.30
C ALA A 115 0.06 -43.86 4.98
N LEU A 116 1.31 -43.44 4.74
CA LEU A 116 1.62 -42.08 4.29
C LEU A 116 1.04 -41.78 2.91
N TYR A 117 1.10 -42.72 1.98
CA TYR A 117 0.51 -42.58 0.65
C TYR A 117 -1.02 -42.39 0.71
N LEU A 118 -1.71 -43.17 1.55
CA LEU A 118 -3.15 -43.02 1.78
C LEU A 118 -3.47 -41.64 2.33
N ALA A 119 -2.70 -41.17 3.30
CA ALA A 119 -2.86 -39.83 3.87
C ALA A 119 -2.65 -38.74 2.82
N LEU A 120 -1.67 -38.87 1.94
CA LEU A 120 -1.46 -37.96 0.82
C LEU A 120 -2.62 -37.99 -0.18
N LYS A 121 -3.19 -39.16 -0.46
CA LYS A 121 -4.38 -39.27 -1.32
C LYS A 121 -5.61 -38.63 -0.69
N GLN A 122 -5.77 -38.70 0.63
CA GLN A 122 -6.81 -37.96 1.34
C GLN A 122 -6.62 -36.43 1.25
N LEU A 123 -5.38 -35.97 1.38
CA LEU A 123 -5.05 -34.55 1.20
C LEU A 123 -5.32 -34.09 -0.24
N GLU A 124 -4.95 -34.88 -1.24
CA GLU A 124 -5.21 -34.64 -2.66
C GLU A 124 -6.72 -34.57 -2.95
N SER A 125 -7.49 -35.56 -2.47
CA SER A 125 -8.95 -35.55 -2.59
C SER A 125 -9.55 -34.27 -1.95
N ALA A 126 -9.09 -33.91 -0.76
CA ALA A 126 -9.53 -32.71 -0.08
C ALA A 126 -9.21 -31.44 -0.86
N ALA A 127 -8.08 -31.38 -1.55
CA ALA A 127 -7.70 -30.25 -2.40
C ALA A 127 -8.55 -30.20 -3.68
N LEU A 128 -8.94 -31.36 -4.23
CA LEU A 128 -9.82 -31.43 -5.39
C LEU A 128 -11.28 -31.08 -5.06
N ASP A 129 -11.77 -31.47 -3.89
CA ASP A 129 -13.13 -31.19 -3.44
C ASP A 129 -13.32 -29.69 -3.12
N ASP A 130 -12.25 -29.00 -2.75
CA ASP A 130 -12.28 -27.59 -2.34
C ASP A 130 -11.93 -26.65 -3.51
N LYS A 131 -12.45 -26.94 -4.69
CA LYS A 131 -12.33 -26.04 -5.85
C LYS A 131 -13.24 -24.82 -5.69
N GLY A 132 -12.87 -23.92 -4.78
CA GLY A 132 -13.51 -22.60 -4.69
C GLY A 132 -13.19 -21.76 -5.92
N TYR A 133 -14.20 -21.14 -6.52
CA TYR A 133 -13.98 -20.14 -7.55
C TYR A 133 -13.26 -18.93 -6.95
N THR A 134 -12.11 -18.60 -7.50
CA THR A 134 -11.41 -17.35 -7.18
C THR A 134 -11.71 -16.34 -8.28
N PHE A 135 -12.12 -15.15 -7.89
CA PHE A 135 -12.32 -14.04 -8.81
C PHE A 135 -11.03 -13.25 -8.92
N GLU A 136 -10.60 -12.95 -10.12
CA GLU A 136 -9.48 -12.04 -10.35
C GLU A 136 -10.04 -10.67 -10.71
N VAL A 137 -9.64 -9.65 -9.94
CA VAL A 137 -10.15 -8.29 -10.03
C VAL A 137 -8.99 -7.31 -10.02
N THR A 138 -9.16 -6.22 -10.75
CA THR A 138 -8.22 -5.09 -10.74
C THR A 138 -8.88 -3.87 -10.11
N LYS A 139 -8.22 -3.27 -9.12
CA LYS A 139 -8.62 -2.03 -8.46
C LYS A 139 -7.60 -0.94 -8.74
N SER A 140 -8.07 0.19 -9.25
CA SER A 140 -7.25 1.40 -9.36
C SER A 140 -7.54 2.33 -8.19
N VAL A 141 -6.50 2.75 -7.49
CA VAL A 141 -6.57 3.64 -6.33
C VAL A 141 -5.81 4.91 -6.65
N SER A 142 -6.50 6.05 -6.66
CA SER A 142 -5.92 7.38 -6.84
C SER A 142 -5.50 7.95 -5.49
N LEU A 143 -4.25 8.35 -5.35
CA LEU A 143 -3.74 8.98 -4.13
C LEU A 143 -4.41 10.33 -3.87
N ARG A 144 -4.68 11.09 -4.94
CA ARG A 144 -5.37 12.38 -4.84
C ARG A 144 -6.76 12.24 -4.22
N GLN A 145 -7.48 11.16 -4.56
CA GLN A 145 -8.81 10.89 -4.01
C GLN A 145 -8.77 10.28 -2.61
N LEU A 146 -7.75 9.47 -2.35
CA LEU A 146 -7.60 8.77 -1.07
C LEU A 146 -7.07 9.71 0.01
N ASP A 147 -5.93 10.34 -0.24
CA ASP A 147 -5.31 11.31 0.67
C ASP A 147 -4.51 12.38 -0.10
N ALA A 148 -5.13 13.53 -0.30
CA ALA A 148 -4.52 14.66 -0.97
C ALA A 148 -3.28 15.23 -0.23
N LEU A 149 -3.21 15.07 1.10
CA LEU A 149 -2.06 15.54 1.89
C LEU A 149 -0.82 14.70 1.59
N GLN A 150 -0.97 13.40 1.39
CA GLN A 150 0.15 12.53 1.01
C GLN A 150 0.65 12.85 -0.40
N LEU A 151 -0.24 13.22 -1.33
CA LEU A 151 0.17 13.69 -2.64
C LEU A 151 1.02 14.97 -2.55
N LEU A 152 0.64 15.90 -1.68
CA LEU A 152 1.42 17.12 -1.46
C LEU A 152 2.79 16.80 -0.82
N ARG A 153 2.83 15.87 0.12
CA ARG A 153 4.10 15.39 0.69
C ARG A 153 5.01 14.80 -0.38
N LEU A 154 4.45 13.99 -1.29
CA LEU A 154 5.22 13.46 -2.41
C LEU A 154 5.81 14.57 -3.28
N ARG A 155 5.04 15.61 -3.61
CA ARG A 155 5.51 16.75 -4.40
C ARG A 155 6.62 17.53 -3.71
N GLU A 156 6.50 17.76 -2.40
CA GLU A 156 7.46 18.58 -1.65
C GLU A 156 8.68 17.74 -1.19
N LEU A 157 8.44 16.61 -0.54
CA LEU A 157 9.46 15.82 0.13
C LEU A 157 9.99 14.66 -0.75
N GLY A 158 9.25 14.27 -1.79
CA GLY A 158 9.57 13.10 -2.60
C GLY A 158 9.12 11.78 -1.99
N THR A 159 8.42 11.79 -0.86
CA THR A 159 7.95 10.57 -0.18
C THR A 159 6.48 10.70 0.20
N CYS A 160 5.73 9.61 0.09
CA CYS A 160 4.36 9.53 0.60
C CYS A 160 4.04 8.15 1.14
N GLU A 161 3.08 8.10 2.05
CA GLU A 161 2.52 6.85 2.57
C GLU A 161 1.06 6.73 2.09
N ILE A 162 0.71 5.52 1.64
CA ILE A 162 -0.61 5.22 1.08
C ILE A 162 -1.20 4.12 1.93
N ASP A 163 -2.28 4.40 2.63
CA ASP A 163 -3.02 3.44 3.43
C ASP A 163 -4.28 2.99 2.68
N ILE A 164 -4.39 1.70 2.42
CA ILE A 164 -5.47 1.12 1.64
C ILE A 164 -6.34 0.26 2.56
N PRO A 165 -7.47 0.80 3.05
CA PRO A 165 -8.38 0.08 3.92
C PRO A 165 -9.25 -0.92 3.14
N GLU A 166 -9.81 -1.89 3.85
CA GLU A 166 -10.70 -2.91 3.29
C GLU A 166 -11.95 -2.31 2.63
N THR A 167 -12.47 -1.23 3.20
CA THR A 167 -13.67 -0.54 2.71
C THR A 167 -13.60 -0.12 1.25
N LEU A 168 -12.40 0.23 0.74
CA LEU A 168 -12.23 0.57 -0.68
C LEU A 168 -12.54 -0.59 -1.62
N PHE A 169 -12.23 -1.81 -1.22
CA PHE A 169 -12.52 -3.01 -1.98
C PHE A 169 -13.97 -3.45 -1.81
N ASP A 170 -14.55 -3.23 -0.62
CA ASP A 170 -15.95 -3.53 -0.34
C ASP A 170 -16.91 -2.60 -1.07
N MET A 171 -16.49 -1.38 -1.42
CA MET A 171 -17.27 -0.47 -2.27
C MET A 171 -17.52 -1.04 -3.66
N ASP A 172 -16.55 -1.78 -4.22
CA ASP A 172 -16.69 -2.37 -5.56
C ASP A 172 -17.39 -3.74 -5.48
N PHE A 173 -16.87 -4.61 -4.60
CA PHE A 173 -17.33 -6.00 -4.46
C PHE A 173 -17.58 -6.34 -2.97
N PRO A 174 -18.72 -5.91 -2.42
CA PRO A 174 -19.05 -6.22 -1.04
C PRO A 174 -19.25 -7.73 -0.88
N GLY A 175 -18.71 -8.28 0.18
CA GLY A 175 -18.82 -9.71 0.48
C GLY A 175 -17.73 -10.59 -0.09
N HIS A 176 -16.78 -10.04 -0.81
CA HIS A 176 -15.57 -10.76 -1.16
C HIS A 176 -14.56 -10.70 0.00
N TYR A 177 -13.87 -11.79 0.23
CA TYR A 177 -12.79 -11.89 1.22
C TYR A 177 -11.62 -12.70 0.66
N MET A 178 -10.58 -13.01 1.47
CA MET A 178 -9.33 -13.62 1.01
C MET A 178 -8.73 -12.91 -0.21
N ARG A 179 -8.71 -11.58 -0.13
CA ARG A 179 -8.17 -10.73 -1.18
C ARG A 179 -6.65 -10.76 -1.14
N ARG A 180 -6.05 -11.54 -2.05
CA ARG A 180 -4.60 -11.67 -2.19
C ARG A 180 -4.12 -10.91 -3.40
N ILE A 181 -3.09 -10.11 -3.22
CA ILE A 181 -2.44 -9.38 -4.30
C ILE A 181 -1.79 -10.37 -5.28
N ARG A 182 -2.04 -10.17 -6.55
CA ARG A 182 -1.39 -10.88 -7.66
C ARG A 182 -0.24 -10.06 -8.22
N SER A 183 -0.51 -8.80 -8.53
CA SER A 183 0.49 -7.85 -9.00
C SER A 183 0.08 -6.43 -8.64
N VAL A 184 1.07 -5.55 -8.54
CA VAL A 184 0.88 -4.12 -8.30
C VAL A 184 1.61 -3.35 -9.38
N SER A 185 0.92 -2.39 -9.99
CA SER A 185 1.52 -1.42 -10.89
C SER A 185 1.25 0.00 -10.40
N VAL A 186 2.16 0.91 -10.72
CA VAL A 186 2.07 2.32 -10.32
C VAL A 186 2.10 3.18 -11.58
N THR A 187 1.16 4.11 -11.69
CA THR A 187 1.15 5.12 -12.74
C THR A 187 1.29 6.49 -12.08
N VAL A 188 2.27 7.27 -12.52
CA VAL A 188 2.53 8.63 -12.01
C VAL A 188 2.36 9.62 -13.17
N PRO A 189 1.16 10.18 -13.37
CA PRO A 189 0.95 11.21 -14.40
C PRO A 189 1.73 12.48 -14.03
N CYS A 190 2.75 12.80 -14.84
CA CYS A 190 3.61 13.97 -14.67
C CYS A 190 4.14 14.47 -16.01
N LEU A 191 4.64 15.69 -16.02
CA LEU A 191 5.35 16.25 -17.19
C LEU A 191 6.85 16.04 -17.00
N VAL A 192 7.43 15.26 -17.89
CA VAL A 192 8.87 15.01 -17.92
C VAL A 192 9.48 15.57 -19.20
N GLY A 193 10.75 15.95 -19.13
CA GLY A 193 11.52 16.40 -20.29
C GLY A 193 11.83 15.22 -21.22
N PRO A 194 12.29 15.51 -22.44
CA PRO A 194 12.75 14.48 -23.37
C PRO A 194 13.94 13.74 -22.75
N TYR A 195 13.97 12.42 -22.92
CA TYR A 195 15.01 11.52 -22.38
C TYR A 195 15.09 11.46 -20.84
N THR A 196 14.06 11.88 -20.14
CA THR A 196 13.98 11.78 -18.68
C THR A 196 13.16 10.56 -18.29
N THR A 197 13.64 9.81 -17.31
CA THR A 197 12.94 8.65 -16.73
C THR A 197 12.40 9.01 -15.35
N VAL A 198 11.27 8.46 -14.98
CA VAL A 198 10.74 8.57 -13.61
C VAL A 198 11.19 7.35 -12.84
N ASN A 199 12.02 7.57 -11.82
CA ASN A 199 12.52 6.53 -10.94
C ASN A 199 11.87 6.67 -9.57
N ALA A 200 11.32 5.59 -9.05
CA ALA A 200 10.70 5.54 -7.75
C ALA A 200 10.94 4.20 -7.07
N THR A 201 10.82 4.15 -5.77
CA THR A 201 10.82 2.91 -4.99
C THR A 201 9.46 2.74 -4.33
N LEU A 202 8.81 1.62 -4.58
CA LEU A 202 7.57 1.24 -3.92
C LEU A 202 7.87 0.19 -2.86
N THR A 203 7.51 0.48 -1.62
CA THR A 203 7.72 -0.40 -0.47
C THR A 203 6.39 -0.75 0.18
N LEU A 204 6.17 -2.04 0.43
CA LEU A 204 5.04 -2.53 1.23
C LEU A 204 5.44 -2.50 2.71
N LEU A 205 4.83 -1.63 3.50
CA LEU A 205 5.11 -1.48 4.93
C LEU A 205 4.39 -2.53 5.76
N SER A 206 3.14 -2.80 5.44
CA SER A 206 2.34 -3.81 6.10
C SER A 206 1.26 -4.34 5.18
N SER A 207 0.88 -5.59 5.37
CA SER A 207 -0.25 -6.20 4.67
C SER A 207 -1.06 -7.06 5.63
N LYS A 208 -2.38 -7.03 5.48
CA LYS A 208 -3.31 -7.87 6.22
C LYS A 208 -4.25 -8.58 5.24
N LEU A 209 -4.56 -9.81 5.56
CA LEU A 209 -5.48 -10.65 4.80
C LEU A 209 -6.62 -11.07 5.70
N ARG A 210 -7.85 -10.79 5.30
CA ARG A 210 -9.04 -11.40 5.94
C ARG A 210 -9.15 -12.85 5.47
N VAL A 211 -8.98 -13.79 6.37
CA VAL A 211 -8.98 -15.24 6.05
C VAL A 211 -10.31 -15.91 6.35
N LYS A 212 -11.18 -15.30 7.16
CA LYS A 212 -12.50 -15.84 7.50
C LYS A 212 -13.59 -14.85 7.10
N SER A 213 -14.69 -15.37 6.55
CA SER A 213 -15.91 -14.59 6.35
C SER A 213 -16.54 -14.26 7.70
N ALA A 214 -17.08 -13.06 7.84
CA ALA A 214 -17.90 -12.71 9.01
C ALA A 214 -19.19 -13.52 9.00
N GLN A 215 -19.55 -14.09 10.15
CA GLN A 215 -20.76 -14.92 10.32
C GLN A 215 -21.54 -14.48 11.57
N GLY A 216 -22.85 -14.48 11.47
CA GLY A 216 -23.75 -14.34 12.59
C GLY A 216 -23.66 -13.00 13.31
N SER A 217 -23.23 -13.01 14.57
CA SER A 217 -23.12 -11.85 15.45
C SER A 217 -21.72 -11.20 15.46
N ASP A 218 -20.82 -11.62 14.56
CA ASP A 218 -19.48 -11.05 14.52
C ASP A 218 -19.56 -9.58 14.06
N ASP A 219 -18.74 -8.73 14.66
CA ASP A 219 -18.52 -7.39 14.13
C ASP A 219 -17.76 -7.49 12.80
N TYR A 220 -18.16 -6.73 11.76
CA TYR A 220 -17.46 -6.76 10.48
C TYR A 220 -16.05 -6.19 10.60
N ALA A 221 -15.90 -5.11 11.34
CA ALA A 221 -14.62 -4.43 11.52
C ALA A 221 -13.61 -5.31 12.28
N GLU A 222 -12.32 -5.07 12.05
CA GLU A 222 -11.23 -5.69 12.83
C GLU A 222 -11.34 -5.24 14.29
N GLN A 223 -11.38 -6.20 15.20
CA GLN A 223 -11.39 -5.90 16.64
C GLN A 223 -9.97 -5.55 17.11
N THR A 224 -9.65 -4.27 17.13
CA THR A 224 -8.41 -3.73 17.70
C THR A 224 -8.68 -3.30 19.13
N GLY A 225 -8.30 -4.06 20.14
CA GLY A 225 -8.42 -3.55 21.52
C GLY A 225 -8.38 -4.52 22.68
N SER A 226 -8.51 -5.82 22.46
CA SER A 226 -8.54 -6.77 23.58
C SER A 226 -7.22 -7.51 23.84
N GLY A 227 -6.09 -7.05 23.30
CA GLY A 227 -4.79 -7.72 23.48
C GLY A 227 -4.65 -9.07 22.75
N SER A 228 -5.72 -9.55 22.13
CA SER A 228 -5.73 -10.75 21.29
C SER A 228 -5.81 -10.35 19.85
N LEU A 229 -4.96 -10.95 19.01
CA LEU A 229 -5.02 -10.79 17.56
C LEU A 229 -6.36 -11.36 17.06
N ASP A 230 -7.05 -10.59 16.24
CA ASP A 230 -8.28 -11.06 15.60
C ASP A 230 -7.99 -12.24 14.66
N SER A 231 -8.46 -13.44 15.01
CA SER A 231 -8.22 -14.68 14.27
C SER A 231 -8.80 -14.68 12.85
N ARG A 232 -9.59 -13.67 12.50
CA ARG A 232 -10.16 -13.49 11.16
C ARG A 232 -9.17 -12.82 10.20
N PHE A 233 -8.12 -12.21 10.74
CA PHE A 233 -7.09 -11.53 9.97
C PHE A 233 -5.73 -12.18 10.19
N VAL A 234 -4.96 -12.24 9.13
CA VAL A 234 -3.56 -12.67 9.18
C VAL A 234 -2.70 -11.55 8.64
N THR A 235 -1.69 -11.16 9.40
CA THR A 235 -0.67 -10.22 8.92
C THR A 235 0.29 -10.98 8.02
N GLY A 236 0.41 -10.53 6.78
CA GLY A 236 1.31 -11.14 5.80
C GLY A 236 2.74 -10.65 6.00
N ASN A 237 3.68 -11.56 5.86
CA ASN A 237 5.09 -11.25 5.71
C ASN A 237 5.51 -11.67 4.30
N THR A 238 5.69 -10.71 3.41
CA THR A 238 6.09 -10.97 2.03
C THR A 238 7.61 -11.00 1.92
N PRO A 239 8.18 -11.96 1.16
CA PRO A 239 9.64 -12.07 1.01
C PRO A 239 10.25 -10.87 0.27
N ILE A 240 9.47 -10.20 -0.61
CA ILE A 240 9.87 -8.99 -1.33
C ILE A 240 9.00 -7.86 -0.84
N SER A 241 9.57 -6.97 -0.05
CA SER A 241 8.87 -5.83 0.54
C SER A 241 9.09 -4.52 -0.23
N SER A 242 10.04 -4.48 -1.16
CA SER A 242 10.39 -3.25 -1.90
C SER A 242 10.79 -3.57 -3.33
N ILE A 243 10.34 -2.74 -4.27
CA ILE A 243 10.73 -2.79 -5.68
C ILE A 243 11.12 -1.41 -6.18
N ALA A 244 12.10 -1.36 -7.09
CA ALA A 244 12.37 -0.18 -7.89
C ALA A 244 11.37 -0.11 -9.07
N VAL A 245 10.78 1.04 -9.24
CA VAL A 245 9.84 1.35 -10.31
C VAL A 245 10.52 2.35 -11.23
N CYS A 246 10.70 2.01 -12.50
CA CYS A 246 11.38 2.86 -13.48
C CYS A 246 10.58 2.84 -14.78
N ASN A 247 10.38 4.00 -15.37
CA ASN A 247 9.76 4.12 -16.68
C ASN A 247 10.82 3.98 -17.77
N GLY A 248 10.67 3.00 -18.66
CA GLY A 248 11.45 2.90 -19.90
C GLY A 248 10.92 3.81 -21.01
N GLN A 249 11.72 4.03 -22.06
CA GLN A 249 11.40 4.95 -23.15
C GLN A 249 10.10 4.65 -23.94
N ASN A 250 9.57 3.43 -23.81
CA ASN A 250 8.37 2.99 -24.55
C ASN A 250 7.14 2.78 -23.66
N ASP A 251 7.21 3.23 -22.40
CA ASP A 251 6.19 2.95 -21.42
C ASP A 251 5.24 4.16 -21.31
N ALA A 252 3.94 3.95 -21.47
CA ALA A 252 2.92 4.99 -21.38
C ALA A 252 2.72 5.56 -19.97
N GLY A 253 3.70 5.45 -19.10
CA GLY A 253 3.65 5.90 -17.70
C GLY A 253 3.08 4.87 -16.72
N ALA A 254 2.84 3.65 -17.18
CA ALA A 254 2.43 2.54 -16.33
C ALA A 254 3.64 1.67 -15.99
N PHE A 255 3.96 1.56 -14.71
CA PHE A 255 5.02 0.68 -14.23
C PHE A 255 4.42 -0.68 -13.91
N GLN A 256 4.45 -1.56 -14.88
CA GLN A 256 4.03 -2.94 -14.71
C GLN A 256 5.23 -3.86 -14.88
N LEU A 257 5.54 -4.63 -13.84
CA LEU A 257 6.49 -5.73 -13.96
C LEU A 257 5.77 -6.90 -14.63
N ASP A 258 5.99 -7.05 -15.93
CA ASP A 258 5.51 -8.18 -16.69
C ASP A 258 6.68 -9.13 -16.96
N PHE A 259 6.62 -10.31 -16.36
CA PHE A 259 7.64 -11.35 -16.57
C PHE A 259 7.25 -12.35 -17.67
N GLY A 260 6.17 -12.08 -18.39
CA GLY A 260 5.60 -13.02 -19.37
C GLY A 260 4.91 -14.22 -18.71
N GLU A 261 3.99 -14.85 -19.44
CA GLU A 261 3.21 -16.00 -18.92
C GLU A 261 4.06 -17.25 -18.64
N GLU A 262 5.25 -17.36 -19.22
CA GLU A 262 6.14 -18.53 -19.06
C GLU A 262 7.00 -18.47 -17.80
N ALA A 263 7.11 -17.32 -17.15
CA ALA A 263 7.90 -17.22 -15.93
C ALA A 263 7.08 -17.71 -14.73
N MET A 264 7.26 -18.95 -14.31
CA MET A 264 6.81 -19.47 -13.01
C MET A 264 7.54 -18.79 -11.84
N ARG A 265 7.64 -17.47 -11.85
CA ARG A 265 8.29 -16.69 -10.81
C ARG A 265 7.24 -15.96 -10.01
N TYR A 266 7.47 -15.89 -8.71
CA TYR A 266 6.64 -15.06 -7.85
C TYR A 266 6.81 -13.59 -8.25
N LEU A 267 5.68 -12.93 -8.50
CA LEU A 267 5.66 -11.49 -8.71
C LEU A 267 5.94 -10.77 -7.39
N PRO A 268 6.54 -9.59 -7.42
CA PRO A 268 6.68 -8.78 -6.23
C PRO A 268 5.32 -8.57 -5.55
N PHE A 269 5.30 -8.74 -4.22
CA PHE A 269 4.10 -8.62 -3.38
C PHE A 269 3.02 -9.69 -3.61
N GLU A 270 3.28 -10.70 -4.44
CA GLU A 270 2.30 -11.77 -4.68
C GLU A 270 1.96 -12.50 -3.38
N GLY A 271 0.67 -12.77 -3.16
CA GLY A 271 0.15 -13.43 -1.97
C GLY A 271 -0.05 -12.52 -0.76
N ALA A 272 0.42 -11.26 -0.79
CA ALA A 272 0.14 -10.28 0.26
C ALA A 272 -1.35 -9.96 0.33
N GLY A 273 -1.84 -9.58 1.51
CA GLY A 273 -3.21 -9.10 1.68
C GLY A 273 -3.40 -7.71 1.06
N THR A 274 -4.60 -7.44 0.55
CA THR A 274 -4.93 -6.14 -0.07
C THR A 274 -5.10 -5.01 0.93
N ILE A 275 -5.45 -5.31 2.20
CA ILE A 275 -5.45 -4.33 3.28
C ILE A 275 -3.99 -4.02 3.58
N SER A 276 -3.49 -2.88 3.08
CA SER A 276 -2.05 -2.68 2.98
C SER A 276 -1.65 -1.22 3.14
N LYS A 277 -0.45 -1.03 3.66
CA LYS A 277 0.18 0.27 3.77
C LYS A 277 1.44 0.29 2.91
N TRP A 278 1.53 1.29 2.05
CA TRP A 278 2.60 1.43 1.07
C TRP A 278 3.37 2.72 1.31
N ARG A 279 4.63 2.72 0.93
CA ARG A 279 5.45 3.91 0.83
C ARG A 279 6.00 4.01 -0.59
N LEU A 280 5.79 5.16 -1.21
CA LEU A 280 6.38 5.53 -2.48
C LEU A 280 7.44 6.59 -2.23
N GLU A 281 8.65 6.34 -2.73
CA GLU A 281 9.81 7.22 -2.57
C GLU A 281 10.36 7.58 -3.95
N LEU A 282 10.40 8.85 -4.23
CA LEU A 282 11.11 9.47 -5.35
C LEU A 282 12.46 9.99 -4.82
N PRO A 283 13.47 10.23 -5.66
CA PRO A 283 14.73 10.83 -5.22
C PRO A 283 14.48 12.11 -4.42
N PRO A 284 14.82 12.15 -3.10
CA PRO A 284 14.45 13.26 -2.23
C PRO A 284 15.30 14.52 -2.47
N TYR A 285 16.55 14.34 -2.91
CA TYR A 285 17.50 15.44 -3.11
C TYR A 285 17.19 16.18 -4.41
N ARG A 286 17.07 17.50 -4.34
CA ARG A 286 16.78 18.36 -5.51
C ARG A 286 17.77 18.16 -6.65
N GLU A 287 19.01 17.90 -6.32
CA GLU A 287 20.09 17.63 -7.29
C GLU A 287 19.89 16.36 -8.12
N PHE A 288 19.17 15.38 -7.55
CA PHE A 288 18.84 14.12 -8.21
C PHE A 288 17.43 14.09 -8.83
N ARG A 289 16.66 15.18 -8.68
CA ARG A 289 15.35 15.28 -9.30
C ARG A 289 15.49 15.49 -10.78
N GLN A 290 15.02 14.53 -11.55
CA GLN A 290 15.11 14.59 -13.02
C GLN A 290 14.02 15.46 -13.66
N PHE A 291 12.96 15.75 -12.91
CA PHE A 291 11.83 16.59 -13.33
C PHE A 291 11.24 17.36 -12.14
N ALA A 292 10.37 18.33 -12.44
CA ALA A 292 9.71 19.09 -11.39
C ALA A 292 8.54 18.30 -10.79
N TYR A 293 8.61 17.96 -9.50
CA TYR A 293 7.61 17.14 -8.80
C TYR A 293 6.25 17.82 -8.67
N ASP A 294 6.19 19.12 -8.80
CA ASP A 294 4.94 19.90 -8.87
C ASP A 294 4.08 19.56 -10.09
N THR A 295 4.68 19.00 -11.15
CA THR A 295 3.95 18.52 -12.32
C THR A 295 3.22 17.18 -12.07
N ILE A 296 3.52 16.47 -10.99
CA ILE A 296 2.81 15.26 -10.62
C ILE A 296 1.35 15.61 -10.31
N THR A 297 0.42 15.13 -11.10
CA THR A 297 -1.01 15.39 -10.91
C THR A 297 -1.67 14.40 -9.96
N ASP A 298 -1.21 13.15 -9.99
CA ASP A 298 -1.73 12.06 -9.16
C ASP A 298 -0.70 10.94 -9.04
N VAL A 299 -0.99 9.95 -8.21
CA VAL A 299 -0.36 8.64 -8.18
C VAL A 299 -1.47 7.60 -8.17
N ILE A 300 -1.47 6.73 -9.15
CA ILE A 300 -2.49 5.70 -9.31
C ILE A 300 -1.85 4.35 -9.08
N LEU A 301 -2.25 3.67 -8.01
CA LEU A 301 -1.89 2.27 -7.79
C LEU A 301 -2.96 1.39 -8.44
N GLN A 302 -2.52 0.48 -9.30
CA GLN A 302 -3.37 -0.57 -9.84
C GLN A 302 -3.00 -1.88 -9.16
N ILE A 303 -3.95 -2.43 -8.42
CA ILE A 303 -3.78 -3.66 -7.66
C ILE A 303 -4.61 -4.74 -8.30
N ARG A 304 -3.95 -5.74 -8.87
CA ARG A 304 -4.61 -6.98 -9.32
C ARG A 304 -4.62 -7.94 -8.15
N TYR A 305 -5.77 -8.46 -7.82
CA TYR A 305 -5.93 -9.36 -6.68
C TYR A 305 -6.93 -10.47 -6.98
N THR A 306 -6.76 -11.57 -6.29
CA THR A 306 -7.73 -12.68 -6.28
C THR A 306 -8.59 -12.57 -5.02
N SER A 307 -9.85 -12.98 -5.11
CA SER A 307 -10.80 -12.97 -3.99
C SER A 307 -11.75 -14.14 -4.06
N ILE A 308 -12.42 -14.44 -2.96
CA ILE A 308 -13.43 -15.50 -2.82
C ILE A 308 -14.73 -14.87 -2.33
N ASP A 309 -15.88 -15.32 -2.83
CA ASP A 309 -17.19 -14.89 -2.33
C ASP A 309 -17.44 -15.49 -0.94
N GLY A 310 -17.72 -14.64 0.03
CA GLY A 310 -18.02 -15.00 1.42
C GLY A 310 -19.50 -15.35 1.70
N GLY A 311 -20.35 -15.29 0.67
CA GLY A 311 -21.77 -15.58 0.77
C GLY A 311 -22.63 -14.38 1.24
N MET A 312 -23.94 -14.62 1.32
CA MET A 312 -24.94 -13.58 1.53
C MET A 312 -24.77 -12.81 2.84
N THR A 313 -24.51 -13.53 3.94
CA THR A 313 -24.36 -12.91 5.28
C THR A 313 -23.16 -11.97 5.30
N HIS A 314 -22.02 -12.43 4.79
CA HIS A 314 -20.81 -11.61 4.72
C HIS A 314 -21.00 -10.38 3.83
N ARG A 315 -21.71 -10.54 2.71
CA ARG A 315 -22.07 -9.43 1.80
C ARG A 315 -22.90 -8.37 2.48
N GLN A 316 -23.93 -8.78 3.23
CA GLN A 316 -24.79 -7.83 3.96
C GLN A 316 -24.01 -7.07 5.02
N MET A 317 -23.13 -7.74 5.76
CA MET A 317 -22.28 -7.10 6.77
C MET A 317 -21.28 -6.13 6.14
N ALA A 318 -20.68 -6.50 5.02
CA ALA A 318 -19.80 -5.62 4.25
C ALA A 318 -20.54 -4.37 3.76
N GLN A 319 -21.74 -4.53 3.21
CA GLN A 319 -22.59 -3.40 2.78
C GLN A 319 -22.96 -2.47 3.93
N GLN A 320 -23.32 -3.01 5.09
CA GLN A 320 -23.61 -2.22 6.28
C GLN A 320 -22.37 -1.45 6.75
N SER A 321 -21.18 -2.09 6.75
CA SER A 321 -19.93 -1.45 7.09
C SER A 321 -19.59 -0.30 6.13
N VAL A 322 -19.74 -0.51 4.81
CA VAL A 322 -19.54 0.53 3.79
C VAL A 322 -20.53 1.68 3.97
N MET A 323 -21.82 1.39 4.21
CA MET A 323 -22.83 2.42 4.49
C MET A 323 -22.49 3.21 5.76
N GLY A 324 -22.03 2.52 6.81
CA GLY A 324 -21.56 3.15 8.05
C GLY A 324 -20.39 4.10 7.77
N PHE A 325 -19.40 3.65 7.03
CA PHE A 325 -18.24 4.46 6.64
C PHE A 325 -18.65 5.68 5.80
N VAL A 326 -19.51 5.50 4.80
CA VAL A 326 -20.01 6.61 3.96
C VAL A 326 -20.80 7.61 4.80
N ASN A 327 -21.69 7.15 5.68
CA ASN A 327 -22.47 8.03 6.56
C ASN A 327 -21.56 8.80 7.53
N GLN A 328 -20.56 8.14 8.13
CA GLN A 328 -19.59 8.79 9.00
C GLN A 328 -18.74 9.81 8.23
N SER A 329 -18.31 9.47 7.01
CA SER A 329 -17.56 10.39 6.15
C SER A 329 -18.41 11.58 5.71
N GLN A 330 -19.69 11.36 5.42
CA GLN A 330 -20.62 12.42 5.07
C GLN A 330 -20.96 13.35 6.26
N SER A 331 -21.08 12.80 7.46
CA SER A 331 -21.37 13.58 8.67
C SER A 331 -20.16 14.32 9.23
N GLY A 332 -18.96 14.08 8.70
CA GLY A 332 -17.72 14.72 9.21
C GLY A 332 -17.32 14.26 10.61
N SER A 333 -17.94 13.20 11.13
CA SER A 333 -17.70 12.69 12.50
C SER A 333 -16.36 11.96 12.68
N ASN A 334 -15.65 11.67 11.62
CA ASN A 334 -14.36 10.97 11.70
C ASN A 334 -13.22 11.97 11.88
N SER A 335 -12.47 11.81 12.96
CA SER A 335 -11.23 12.55 13.26
C SER A 335 -10.11 12.23 12.24
N GLY A 336 -10.30 12.58 10.97
CA GLY A 336 -9.32 12.38 9.89
C GLY A 336 -9.84 11.72 8.63
N GLY A 337 -11.10 11.28 8.56
CA GLY A 337 -11.68 10.52 7.45
C GLY A 337 -12.80 11.20 6.64
N GLY A 338 -13.02 12.51 6.80
CA GLY A 338 -14.02 13.25 6.00
C GLY A 338 -13.64 13.36 4.52
N LEU A 339 -14.63 13.69 3.69
CA LEU A 339 -14.38 13.99 2.27
C LEU A 339 -13.44 15.20 2.18
N ARG A 340 -12.45 15.14 1.29
CA ARG A 340 -11.46 16.20 1.12
C ARG A 340 -11.34 16.63 -0.33
N THR A 341 -11.10 17.90 -0.57
CA THR A 341 -10.76 18.43 -1.89
C THR A 341 -9.49 19.26 -1.81
N LEU A 342 -8.65 19.15 -2.83
CA LEU A 342 -7.41 19.88 -2.98
C LEU A 342 -7.58 20.97 -4.02
N LEU A 343 -7.21 22.21 -3.66
CA LEU A 343 -7.19 23.36 -4.53
C LEU A 343 -5.75 23.89 -4.64
N ASP A 344 -5.29 24.10 -5.84
CA ASP A 344 -4.05 24.83 -6.11
C ASP A 344 -4.39 26.31 -6.37
N LEU A 345 -4.11 27.18 -5.40
CA LEU A 345 -4.53 28.57 -5.50
C LEU A 345 -3.92 29.31 -6.69
N LYS A 346 -2.69 28.96 -7.07
CA LYS A 346 -2.02 29.62 -8.21
C LYS A 346 -2.55 29.17 -9.55
N ASN A 347 -2.82 27.88 -9.69
CA ASN A 347 -3.27 27.29 -10.94
C ASN A 347 -4.79 27.39 -11.10
N ASP A 348 -5.55 27.04 -10.07
CA ASP A 348 -7.01 27.00 -10.13
C ASP A 348 -7.62 28.43 -10.12
N TYR A 349 -6.94 29.40 -9.48
CA TYR A 349 -7.39 30.79 -9.36
C TYR A 349 -6.36 31.80 -9.89
N ALA A 350 -5.66 31.45 -10.97
CA ALA A 350 -4.53 32.21 -11.53
C ALA A 350 -4.84 33.69 -11.75
N SER A 351 -6.02 34.06 -12.25
CA SER A 351 -6.44 35.43 -12.49
C SER A 351 -6.66 36.21 -11.21
N ALA A 352 -7.22 35.60 -10.17
CA ALA A 352 -7.41 36.19 -8.86
C ALA A 352 -6.06 36.35 -8.13
N TRP A 353 -5.23 35.34 -8.20
CA TRP A 353 -3.88 35.36 -7.64
C TRP A 353 -3.00 36.43 -8.26
N SER A 354 -2.99 36.56 -9.59
CA SER A 354 -2.18 37.55 -10.28
C SER A 354 -2.63 38.98 -10.00
N ARG A 355 -3.93 39.21 -9.82
CA ARG A 355 -4.47 40.52 -9.39
C ARG A 355 -3.99 40.89 -7.99
N LEU A 356 -4.03 39.93 -7.08
CA LEU A 356 -3.58 40.08 -5.71
C LEU A 356 -2.08 40.41 -5.66
N ALA A 357 -1.25 39.69 -6.37
CA ALA A 357 0.19 39.89 -6.46
C ALA A 357 0.54 41.28 -7.10
N LYS A 358 -0.25 41.74 -8.09
CA LYS A 358 -0.06 43.01 -8.72
C LYS A 358 -0.53 44.22 -7.85
N SER A 359 -1.57 44.04 -7.02
CA SER A 359 -2.06 45.09 -6.14
C SER A 359 -1.03 45.51 -5.09
N GLU A 360 -0.12 44.63 -4.73
CA GLU A 360 1.00 44.94 -3.84
C GLU A 360 2.22 45.54 -4.56
N ALA A 361 2.39 45.23 -5.85
CA ALA A 361 3.50 45.79 -6.64
C ALA A 361 3.32 47.26 -7.01
N THR A 362 2.12 47.81 -6.83
CA THR A 362 1.86 49.24 -7.08
C THR A 362 1.93 49.96 -5.73
N PRO A 363 3.03 50.68 -5.40
CA PRO A 363 3.01 51.58 -4.25
C PRO A 363 1.93 52.62 -4.52
N ALA A 364 0.98 52.75 -3.61
CA ALA A 364 -0.01 53.82 -3.67
C ALA A 364 0.75 55.14 -3.74
N VAL A 365 0.78 55.76 -4.92
CA VAL A 365 1.21 57.12 -5.06
C VAL A 365 0.17 57.98 -4.29
N ALA A 366 0.46 58.20 -3.03
CA ALA A 366 -0.35 59.03 -2.16
C ALA A 366 -0.15 60.50 -2.56
N THR A 367 -0.99 61.00 -3.44
CA THR A 367 -1.31 62.39 -3.50
C THR A 367 -2.45 62.69 -2.52
N HIS A 368 -2.13 62.78 -1.22
CA HIS A 368 -3.04 63.28 -0.22
C HIS A 368 -2.36 64.39 0.61
N PRO A 369 -3.08 65.44 0.94
CA PRO A 369 -2.55 66.53 1.79
C PRO A 369 -2.30 66.04 3.20
N ALA A 370 -1.21 66.45 3.78
CA ALA A 370 -0.72 66.11 5.11
C ALA A 370 -1.81 66.30 6.18
N GLY A 371 -2.18 65.20 6.88
CA GLY A 371 -3.00 65.29 8.08
C GLY A 371 -3.98 64.19 8.39
N ALA A 372 -4.23 63.24 7.50
CA ALA A 372 -5.09 62.07 7.80
C ALA A 372 -4.23 60.82 8.10
N ALA A 373 -4.49 60.16 9.23
CA ALA A 373 -3.87 58.89 9.56
C ALA A 373 -4.15 57.91 8.43
N THR A 374 -3.11 57.44 7.73
CA THR A 374 -3.19 56.40 6.71
C THR A 374 -3.70 55.14 7.38
N PRO A 375 -4.86 54.59 6.95
CA PRO A 375 -5.24 53.26 7.43
C PRO A 375 -4.14 52.28 7.03
N ALA A 376 -3.74 51.39 7.96
CA ALA A 376 -2.79 50.36 7.71
C ALA A 376 -3.22 49.60 6.45
N PRO A 377 -2.29 49.25 5.54
CA PRO A 377 -2.64 48.51 4.33
C PRO A 377 -3.39 47.26 4.71
N ALA A 378 -4.62 47.14 4.23
CA ALA A 378 -5.45 45.96 4.49
C ALA A 378 -4.75 44.72 3.90
N ASP A 379 -4.66 43.67 4.70
CA ASP A 379 -4.07 42.41 4.21
C ASP A 379 -4.79 41.93 2.93
N PRO A 380 -4.03 41.39 1.99
CA PRO A 380 -4.58 41.00 0.70
C PRO A 380 -5.62 39.87 0.86
N VAL A 381 -6.77 40.06 0.24
CA VAL A 381 -7.90 39.09 0.28
C VAL A 381 -8.07 38.42 -1.10
N LEU A 382 -7.98 37.11 -1.14
CA LEU A 382 -8.23 36.28 -2.31
C LEU A 382 -9.69 35.83 -2.32
N LEU A 383 -10.43 36.16 -3.35
CA LEU A 383 -11.78 35.66 -3.56
C LEU A 383 -11.71 34.28 -4.25
N LEU A 384 -12.33 33.30 -3.63
CA LEU A 384 -12.50 31.92 -4.14
C LEU A 384 -13.96 31.73 -4.56
N PRO A 385 -14.33 32.01 -5.82
CA PRO A 385 -15.71 31.91 -6.25
C PRO A 385 -16.13 30.47 -6.51
N ASN A 386 -17.38 30.14 -6.19
CA ASN A 386 -18.06 28.90 -6.58
C ASN A 386 -17.27 27.62 -6.26
N LEU A 387 -16.85 27.46 -5.01
CA LEU A 387 -16.10 26.29 -4.56
C LEU A 387 -16.82 24.97 -4.83
N SER A 388 -18.16 24.95 -4.79
CA SER A 388 -18.95 23.76 -5.12
C SER A 388 -18.67 23.19 -6.50
N ASN A 389 -18.33 24.01 -7.49
CA ASN A 389 -18.02 23.58 -8.86
C ASN A 389 -16.66 22.85 -8.96
N ARG A 390 -15.82 22.96 -7.94
CA ARG A 390 -14.51 22.28 -7.86
C ARG A 390 -14.57 20.93 -7.18
N LEU A 391 -15.74 20.57 -6.67
CA LEU A 391 -15.97 19.28 -6.04
C LEU A 391 -16.20 18.18 -7.09
N PRO A 392 -16.02 16.90 -6.73
CA PRO A 392 -16.31 15.78 -7.60
C PRO A 392 -17.75 15.82 -8.12
N TYR A 393 -17.97 15.35 -9.35
CA TYR A 393 -19.25 15.46 -10.06
C TYR A 393 -20.46 14.88 -9.31
N TYR A 394 -20.25 13.86 -8.48
CA TYR A 394 -21.31 13.24 -7.67
C TYR A 394 -21.79 14.11 -6.50
N VAL A 395 -21.04 15.14 -6.17
CA VAL A 395 -21.39 16.13 -5.13
C VAL A 395 -22.04 17.36 -5.75
N GLN A 396 -21.66 17.74 -6.98
CA GLN A 396 -22.10 18.95 -7.66
C GLN A 396 -23.63 19.15 -7.79
N PRO A 397 -24.47 18.09 -7.92
CA PRO A 397 -25.93 18.27 -7.96
C PRO A 397 -26.53 18.84 -6.68
N ARG A 398 -25.78 18.88 -5.58
CA ARG A 398 -26.22 19.44 -4.30
C ARG A 398 -26.04 20.96 -4.27
N THR A 399 -26.94 21.62 -3.57
CA THR A 399 -26.80 23.04 -3.34
C THR A 399 -25.60 23.34 -2.41
N PRO A 400 -24.90 24.47 -2.55
CA PRO A 400 -23.75 24.81 -1.70
C PRO A 400 -24.04 24.73 -0.19
N ASP A 401 -25.28 25.00 0.24
CA ASP A 401 -25.70 24.94 1.64
C ASP A 401 -25.86 23.51 2.17
N GLN A 402 -25.91 22.51 1.28
CA GLN A 402 -25.92 21.10 1.63
C GLN A 402 -24.52 20.50 1.76
N ILE A 403 -23.50 21.25 1.37
CA ILE A 403 -22.10 20.87 1.42
C ILE A 403 -21.41 21.78 2.41
N LEU A 404 -21.01 21.23 3.55
CA LEU A 404 -20.45 21.99 4.65
C LEU A 404 -18.98 21.68 4.82
N ALA A 405 -18.13 22.70 4.76
CA ALA A 405 -16.73 22.57 5.15
C ALA A 405 -16.64 22.39 6.67
N THR A 406 -15.80 21.45 7.09
CA THR A 406 -15.53 21.13 8.51
C THR A 406 -14.14 21.58 8.92
N ASP A 407 -13.17 21.39 8.05
CA ASP A 407 -11.77 21.65 8.29
C ASP A 407 -11.11 22.28 7.06
N ILE A 408 -10.15 23.14 7.28
CA ILE A 408 -9.40 23.77 6.20
C ILE A 408 -7.91 23.74 6.54
N TRP A 409 -7.11 23.30 5.60
CA TRP A 409 -5.65 23.35 5.69
C TRP A 409 -5.11 24.25 4.58
N VAL A 410 -4.19 25.12 4.93
CA VAL A 410 -3.39 25.90 3.97
C VAL A 410 -1.97 25.38 4.07
N ILE A 411 -1.42 24.97 2.95
CA ILE A 411 -0.06 24.45 2.85
C ILE A 411 0.72 25.34 1.90
N THR A 412 1.85 25.82 2.37
CA THR A 412 2.76 26.64 1.57
C THR A 412 4.17 26.15 1.67
N ALA A 413 4.94 26.33 0.61
CA ALA A 413 6.37 26.02 0.58
C ALA A 413 7.18 27.31 0.49
N SER A 414 8.08 27.52 1.43
CA SER A 414 8.99 28.68 1.42
C SER A 414 10.42 28.25 1.09
N SER A 415 11.10 29.05 0.29
CA SER A 415 12.52 28.85 -0.03
C SER A 415 13.47 29.47 1.01
N THR A 416 12.93 30.28 1.95
CA THR A 416 13.71 30.95 2.99
C THR A 416 13.29 30.48 4.38
N PRO A 417 14.21 29.99 5.22
CA PRO A 417 13.89 29.41 6.52
C PRO A 417 13.54 30.41 7.63
N SER A 418 13.63 31.69 7.37
CA SER A 418 13.82 32.67 8.43
C SER A 418 12.55 33.24 9.05
N LYS A 419 11.37 33.05 8.46
CA LYS A 419 10.13 33.57 9.05
C LYS A 419 8.94 32.69 8.72
N LEU A 420 8.29 32.24 9.79
CA LEU A 420 6.98 31.57 9.68
C LEU A 420 6.00 32.63 9.13
N PRO A 421 5.26 32.33 8.03
CA PRO A 421 4.22 33.24 7.55
C PRO A 421 3.14 33.50 8.62
N ASP A 422 2.57 34.68 8.64
CA ASP A 422 1.46 34.96 9.52
C ASP A 422 0.26 34.05 9.20
N PRO A 423 -0.47 33.56 10.20
CA PRO A 423 -1.59 32.65 9.97
C PRO A 423 -2.64 33.25 9.05
N PRO A 424 -3.13 32.52 8.03
CA PRO A 424 -4.20 33.03 7.17
C PRO A 424 -5.54 33.08 7.92
N ALA A 425 -6.55 33.73 7.31
CA ALA A 425 -7.91 33.74 7.81
C ALA A 425 -8.90 33.51 6.66
N VAL A 426 -10.03 32.87 6.93
CA VAL A 426 -11.07 32.57 5.95
C VAL A 426 -12.43 33.09 6.43
N ALA A 427 -13.24 33.59 5.49
CA ALA A 427 -14.62 34.00 5.74
C ALA A 427 -15.49 33.67 4.52
N LEU A 428 -16.80 33.49 4.72
CA LEU A 428 -17.75 33.49 3.60
C LEU A 428 -17.72 34.88 2.92
N SER A 429 -17.87 34.93 1.61
CA SER A 429 -17.88 36.19 0.86
C SER A 429 -18.99 37.14 1.31
N THR A 430 -20.04 36.59 1.93
CA THR A 430 -21.19 37.34 2.48
C THR A 430 -21.07 37.69 3.96
N SER A 431 -20.03 37.20 4.66
CA SER A 431 -19.82 37.39 6.09
C SER A 431 -18.61 38.30 6.37
N THR A 432 -18.69 39.05 7.45
CA THR A 432 -17.58 39.84 8.00
C THR A 432 -16.83 39.10 9.10
N GLU A 433 -17.29 37.89 9.48
CA GLU A 433 -16.66 37.08 10.52
C GLU A 433 -15.53 36.22 9.92
N TRP A 434 -14.31 36.45 10.44
CA TRP A 434 -13.12 35.73 10.01
C TRP A 434 -12.77 34.56 10.94
N GLN A 435 -12.62 33.40 10.37
CA GLN A 435 -12.07 32.24 11.08
C GLN A 435 -10.55 32.25 10.93
N GLN A 436 -9.86 32.16 12.05
CA GLN A 436 -8.39 32.23 12.10
C GLN A 436 -7.81 30.80 12.04
N PHE A 437 -6.71 30.66 11.34
CA PHE A 437 -5.95 29.42 11.34
C PHE A 437 -5.03 29.35 12.58
N SER A 438 -4.73 28.14 13.01
CA SER A 438 -3.71 27.90 14.03
C SER A 438 -2.33 28.35 13.53
N GLN A 439 -1.38 28.50 14.45
CA GLN A 439 0.01 28.74 14.06
C GLN A 439 0.51 27.61 13.16
N GLY A 440 1.31 27.99 12.15
CA GLY A 440 1.86 27.05 11.20
C GLY A 440 2.76 26.00 11.84
N VAL A 441 2.58 24.75 11.44
CA VAL A 441 3.45 23.64 11.82
C VAL A 441 4.37 23.34 10.65
N SER A 442 5.68 23.28 10.91
CA SER A 442 6.63 22.80 9.90
C SER A 442 6.37 21.33 9.62
N LEU A 443 6.25 20.96 8.36
CA LEU A 443 6.13 19.58 7.92
C LEU A 443 7.51 18.91 7.83
N ASP A 444 8.59 19.64 8.00
CA ASP A 444 9.96 19.14 7.90
C ASP A 444 10.41 18.50 9.19
N SER A 445 10.40 17.21 9.25
CA SER A 445 11.14 16.41 10.23
C SER A 445 12.31 15.61 9.63
N VAL A 446 12.70 15.86 8.40
CA VAL A 446 13.83 15.17 7.76
C VAL A 446 14.95 16.16 7.49
N SER A 447 15.71 16.44 8.53
CA SER A 447 17.05 17.02 8.42
C SER A 447 18.02 15.92 7.99
N SER A 448 18.41 15.88 6.73
CA SER A 448 19.67 15.28 6.35
C SER A 448 20.18 15.87 5.04
N GLY A 449 21.21 16.68 5.15
CA GLY A 449 22.09 17.02 4.02
C GLY A 449 21.94 18.45 3.50
N THR A 450 23.06 19.05 3.39
CA THR A 450 23.49 20.37 2.96
C THR A 450 22.98 20.87 1.59
N SER A 451 21.70 21.01 1.40
CA SER A 451 21.14 21.79 0.30
C SER A 451 19.87 22.48 0.76
N SER A 452 19.68 23.74 0.41
CA SER A 452 18.66 24.66 0.89
C SER A 452 17.31 23.97 1.11
N PRO A 453 16.90 23.70 2.35
CA PRO A 453 15.68 22.99 2.62
C PRO A 453 14.50 23.84 2.13
N THR A 454 13.57 23.23 1.42
CA THR A 454 12.26 23.83 1.19
C THR A 454 11.44 23.56 2.43
N TYR A 455 11.13 24.60 3.17
CA TYR A 455 10.29 24.50 4.36
C TYR A 455 8.83 24.49 3.92
N ALA A 456 8.14 23.39 4.15
CA ALA A 456 6.71 23.32 3.99
C ALA A 456 6.02 23.62 5.32
N TYR A 457 5.10 24.56 5.32
CA TYR A 457 4.30 24.92 6.49
C TYR A 457 2.85 24.57 6.26
N GLN A 458 2.26 23.97 7.26
CA GLN A 458 0.84 23.62 7.28
C GLN A 458 0.14 24.48 8.34
N PHE A 459 -0.92 25.16 7.93
CA PHE A 459 -1.84 25.88 8.81
C PHE A 459 -3.17 25.14 8.82
N HIS A 460 -3.76 24.94 9.97
CA HIS A 460 -5.02 24.23 10.14
C HIS A 460 -6.07 25.14 10.79
N CYS A 461 -7.28 25.10 10.27
CA CYS A 461 -8.44 25.74 10.86
C CYS A 461 -9.55 24.69 11.01
N ALA A 462 -9.81 24.27 12.24
CA ALA A 462 -11.01 23.54 12.56
C ALA A 462 -12.15 24.54 12.67
N LEU A 463 -13.13 24.47 11.79
CA LEU A 463 -14.23 25.43 11.77
C LEU A 463 -15.15 25.19 12.98
N SER A 464 -15.31 26.20 13.82
CA SER A 464 -16.23 26.13 14.97
C SER A 464 -17.69 25.97 14.54
N GLN A 465 -18.04 26.50 13.37
CA GLN A 465 -19.29 26.28 12.68
C GLN A 465 -19.02 25.88 11.23
N PRO A 466 -19.66 24.81 10.72
CA PRO A 466 -19.48 24.39 9.36
C PRO A 466 -19.88 25.49 8.36
N MET A 467 -18.99 25.76 7.40
CA MET A 467 -19.20 26.81 6.39
C MET A 467 -19.73 26.19 5.08
N ALA A 468 -20.73 26.84 4.47
CA ALA A 468 -21.25 26.42 3.17
C ALA A 468 -20.17 26.52 2.08
N MET A 469 -20.12 25.57 1.16
CA MET A 469 -19.19 25.53 0.03
C MET A 469 -19.64 26.46 -1.12
N SER A 470 -19.81 27.71 -0.79
CA SER A 470 -20.19 28.78 -1.72
C SER A 470 -18.96 29.53 -2.23
N SER A 471 -18.95 30.85 -2.12
CA SER A 471 -17.78 31.68 -2.41
C SER A 471 -17.14 32.15 -1.10
N TRP A 472 -15.82 32.05 -1.01
CA TRP A 472 -15.06 32.41 0.19
C TRP A 472 -14.07 33.51 -0.06
N ASN A 473 -13.78 34.25 0.96
CA ASN A 473 -12.69 35.20 1.04
C ASN A 473 -11.57 34.58 1.88
N LEU A 474 -10.38 34.47 1.32
CA LEU A 474 -9.19 33.96 2.00
C LEU A 474 -8.21 35.14 2.17
N LYS A 475 -7.94 35.49 3.40
CA LYS A 475 -6.96 36.54 3.76
C LYS A 475 -5.60 35.84 3.90
N LEU A 476 -4.66 36.24 3.09
CA LEU A 476 -3.30 35.71 3.08
C LEU A 476 -2.33 36.81 3.48
N GLY A 477 -1.38 36.51 4.38
CA GLY A 477 -0.28 37.42 4.69
C GLY A 477 0.61 37.66 3.45
N LYS A 478 1.35 38.75 3.44
CA LYS A 478 2.26 39.09 2.32
C LYS A 478 3.28 38.02 2.01
N ASP A 479 3.72 37.30 3.02
CA ASP A 479 4.69 36.22 2.90
C ASP A 479 4.18 35.07 2.01
N PHE A 480 2.86 34.81 1.98
CA PHE A 480 2.27 33.78 1.11
C PHE A 480 2.35 34.11 -0.38
N LEU A 481 2.32 35.40 -0.73
CA LEU A 481 2.36 35.85 -2.12
C LEU A 481 3.75 35.64 -2.75
N SER A 482 4.79 35.67 -1.92
CA SER A 482 6.17 35.42 -2.33
C SER A 482 6.50 33.92 -2.44
N THR A 483 5.65 33.05 -1.88
CA THR A 483 5.91 31.61 -1.89
C THR A 483 5.71 31.02 -3.28
N PRO A 484 6.53 30.04 -3.68
CA PRO A 484 6.38 29.41 -5.00
C PRO A 484 5.08 28.62 -5.14
N ARG A 485 4.50 28.13 -4.03
CA ARG A 485 3.34 27.24 -4.02
C ARG A 485 2.44 27.53 -2.83
N CYS A 486 1.13 27.48 -3.09
CA CYS A 486 0.11 27.62 -2.05
C CYS A 486 -1.09 26.72 -2.38
N TYR A 487 -1.36 25.78 -1.49
CA TYR A 487 -2.44 24.81 -1.61
C TYR A 487 -3.45 24.98 -0.49
N VAL A 488 -4.71 24.73 -0.81
CA VAL A 488 -5.78 24.63 0.19
C VAL A 488 -6.41 23.26 0.11
N VAL A 489 -6.46 22.57 1.22
CA VAL A 489 -7.21 21.33 1.37
C VAL A 489 -8.43 21.63 2.21
N ILE A 490 -9.62 21.29 1.72
CA ILE A 490 -10.87 21.50 2.40
C ILE A 490 -11.48 20.16 2.74
N GLY A 491 -11.66 19.90 4.04
CA GLY A 491 -12.48 18.80 4.54
C GLY A 491 -13.94 19.23 4.52
N TYR A 492 -14.82 18.40 3.98
CA TYR A 492 -16.24 18.73 3.90
C TYR A 492 -17.14 17.54 4.21
N ALA A 493 -18.33 17.85 4.71
CA ALA A 493 -19.40 16.91 4.99
C ALA A 493 -20.63 17.23 4.15
N LEU A 494 -21.41 16.20 3.86
CA LEU A 494 -22.66 16.34 3.12
C LEU A 494 -23.83 16.25 4.09
N LYS A 495 -24.73 17.25 4.07
CA LYS A 495 -26.00 17.12 4.79
C LYS A 495 -26.82 15.96 4.20
N PRO A 496 -27.42 15.11 5.03
CA PRO A 496 -28.33 14.08 4.53
C PRO A 496 -29.46 14.75 3.75
N SER A 497 -29.74 14.25 2.55
CA SER A 497 -30.90 14.71 1.77
C SER A 497 -32.18 14.38 2.53
N ALA A 498 -33.02 15.37 2.78
CA ALA A 498 -34.30 15.18 3.45
C ALA A 498 -35.26 14.22 2.71
N ASN A 499 -34.90 13.76 1.50
CA ASN A 499 -35.71 12.92 0.64
C ASN A 499 -35.17 11.49 0.42
N ALA A 500 -34.17 11.05 1.16
CA ALA A 500 -33.72 9.66 1.11
C ALA A 500 -34.51 8.80 2.10
N ALA A 501 -35.79 8.57 1.83
CA ALA A 501 -36.45 7.42 2.39
C ALA A 501 -35.81 6.16 1.80
N PRO A 502 -35.48 5.14 2.60
CA PRO A 502 -34.92 3.90 2.10
C PRO A 502 -35.94 3.23 1.15
N LYS A 503 -35.52 3.02 -0.10
CA LYS A 503 -36.20 2.10 -1.02
C LYS A 503 -35.74 0.68 -0.75
#